data_f40d6f0971d2fe5739adfe6c45163697
#
_entry.id   f40d6f0971d2fe5739adfe6c45163697
#
_cell.length_a   1.000
_cell.length_b   1.000
_cell.length_c   1.000
_cell.angle_alpha   90.00
_cell.angle_beta   90.00
_cell.angle_gamma   90.00
#
_symmetry.space_group_name_H-M   'P 1'
#
loop_
_entity.id
_entity.type
_entity.pdbx_description
1 polymer ?
#
loop_
_entity_poly.entity_id
_entity_poly.type
_entity_poly.pdbx_seq_one_letter_code
_entity_poly.pdbx_strand_id
1 'polypeptide(L)'
;MKNIKAIIFDAYGTLFDVNSAAEKCKDKIGDKWEGFANYWRTTQLEYTWLRSLMNRHKDFWQVTEDSLDKSMKVSQIDPSMRNELLDLYKILSPFEEVPEVLKSLKEKNYKLSILSNGTPALLNELVESNKLNNLFHKLSWLYPNYPQSLAKNLYVFSLNF
;
A
#
# COMPACT_ATOMS: atom_id res chain seq x y z
N MET A 1 -0.59 31.65 6.56
CA MET A 1 -0.43 30.17 6.55
C MET A 1 0.91 29.82 7.17
N LYS A 2 0.95 28.81 8.07
CA LYS A 2 2.23 28.33 8.65
C LYS A 2 3.10 27.81 7.51
N ASN A 3 4.41 28.06 7.61
CA ASN A 3 5.41 27.74 6.59
C ASN A 3 5.61 26.21 6.53
N ILE A 4 4.83 25.48 5.72
CA ILE A 4 4.95 24.03 5.52
C ILE A 4 6.25 23.80 4.76
N LYS A 5 7.11 22.92 5.29
CA LYS A 5 8.41 22.58 4.70
C LYS A 5 8.51 21.11 4.25
N ALA A 6 7.63 20.26 4.74
CA ALA A 6 7.62 18.84 4.44
C ALA A 6 6.20 18.32 4.26
N ILE A 7 6.04 17.31 3.41
CA ILE A 7 4.80 16.60 3.16
C ILE A 7 5.07 15.12 3.36
N ILE A 8 4.18 14.47 4.09
CA ILE A 8 4.28 13.03 4.38
C ILE A 8 3.05 12.36 3.77
N PHE A 9 3.28 11.32 2.98
CA PHE A 9 2.25 10.54 2.31
C PHE A 9 2.15 9.14 2.92
N ASP A 10 0.94 8.58 2.95
CA ASP A 10 0.80 7.14 2.96
C ASP A 10 1.14 6.56 1.58
N ALA A 11 1.40 5.24 1.52
CA ALA A 11 1.77 4.57 0.26
C ALA A 11 0.56 3.90 -0.40
N TYR A 12 0.01 2.87 0.27
CA TYR A 12 -0.96 1.93 -0.31
C TYR A 12 -2.39 2.47 -0.34
N GLY A 13 -2.89 2.82 -1.51
CA GLY A 13 -4.19 3.45 -1.71
C GLY A 13 -4.15 4.98 -1.64
N THR A 14 -2.93 5.57 -1.56
CA THR A 14 -2.70 7.02 -1.60
C THR A 14 -1.76 7.40 -2.74
N LEU A 15 -0.58 6.81 -2.80
CA LEU A 15 0.37 6.99 -3.91
C LEU A 15 0.27 5.84 -4.92
N PHE A 16 -0.02 4.64 -4.45
CA PHE A 16 -0.03 3.42 -5.26
C PHE A 16 -1.40 2.75 -5.21
N ASP A 17 -1.90 2.41 -6.40
CA ASP A 17 -3.16 1.72 -6.56
C ASP A 17 -3.02 0.24 -6.18
N VAL A 18 -3.64 -0.13 -5.07
CA VAL A 18 -3.61 -1.51 -4.54
C VAL A 18 -4.36 -2.51 -5.44
N ASN A 19 -5.27 -2.04 -6.28
CA ASN A 19 -6.01 -2.89 -7.22
C ASN A 19 -5.19 -3.23 -8.47
N SER A 20 -4.13 -2.47 -8.74
CA SER A 20 -3.34 -2.61 -9.97
C SER A 20 -2.68 -3.99 -10.13
N ALA A 21 -2.43 -4.73 -9.03
CA ALA A 21 -1.94 -6.11 -9.10
C ALA A 21 -2.99 -7.06 -9.74
N ALA A 22 -4.23 -6.98 -9.27
CA ALA A 22 -5.33 -7.78 -9.83
C ALA A 22 -5.72 -7.30 -11.24
N GLU A 23 -5.68 -5.98 -11.49
CA GLU A 23 -5.95 -5.41 -12.81
C GLU A 23 -4.98 -5.92 -13.87
N LYS A 24 -3.69 -6.02 -13.56
CA LYS A 24 -2.68 -6.61 -14.47
C LYS A 24 -2.95 -8.08 -14.80
N CYS A 25 -3.72 -8.77 -13.97
CA CYS A 25 -4.17 -10.15 -14.19
C CYS A 25 -5.60 -10.26 -14.71
N LYS A 26 -6.27 -9.16 -15.08
CA LYS A 26 -7.70 -9.15 -15.47
C LYS A 26 -8.05 -10.15 -16.56
N ASP A 27 -7.19 -10.34 -17.56
CA ASP A 27 -7.44 -11.28 -18.65
C ASP A 27 -7.47 -12.74 -18.18
N LYS A 28 -6.74 -13.07 -17.11
CA LYS A 28 -6.71 -14.40 -16.48
C LYS A 28 -7.84 -14.58 -15.46
N ILE A 29 -8.17 -13.53 -14.73
CA ILE A 29 -9.20 -13.53 -13.68
C ILE A 29 -10.60 -13.42 -14.29
N GLY A 30 -10.73 -12.72 -15.45
CA GLY A 30 -12.00 -12.43 -16.09
C GLY A 30 -12.79 -11.35 -15.34
N ASP A 31 -14.11 -11.34 -15.57
CA ASP A 31 -15.02 -10.29 -15.05
C ASP A 31 -15.05 -10.15 -13.51
N LYS A 32 -14.45 -11.10 -12.80
CA LYS A 32 -14.38 -11.08 -11.32
C LYS A 32 -13.28 -10.18 -10.78
N TRP A 33 -12.38 -9.67 -11.60
CA TRP A 33 -11.13 -9.04 -11.14
C TRP A 33 -11.35 -7.84 -10.21
N GLU A 34 -12.30 -6.96 -10.52
CA GLU A 34 -12.61 -5.80 -9.65
C GLU A 34 -13.17 -6.22 -8.30
N GLY A 35 -14.16 -7.13 -8.31
CA GLY A 35 -14.74 -7.65 -7.07
C GLY A 35 -13.70 -8.37 -6.20
N PHE A 36 -12.81 -9.14 -6.82
CA PHE A 36 -11.70 -9.80 -6.16
C PHE A 36 -10.70 -8.77 -5.58
N ALA A 37 -10.28 -7.76 -6.36
CA ALA A 37 -9.34 -6.74 -5.92
C ALA A 37 -9.88 -5.98 -4.69
N ASN A 38 -11.14 -5.53 -4.77
CA ASN A 38 -11.82 -4.83 -3.68
C ASN A 38 -11.96 -5.72 -2.43
N TYR A 39 -12.30 -7.00 -2.60
CA TYR A 39 -12.40 -7.94 -1.50
C TYR A 39 -11.02 -8.21 -0.86
N TRP A 40 -9.96 -8.35 -1.66
CA TRP A 40 -8.59 -8.50 -1.16
C TRP A 40 -8.18 -7.30 -0.33
N ARG A 41 -8.38 -6.07 -0.83
CA ARG A 41 -8.08 -4.84 -0.10
C ARG A 41 -8.87 -4.73 1.21
N THR A 42 -10.18 -4.97 1.17
CA THR A 42 -11.03 -4.91 2.37
C THR A 42 -10.57 -5.92 3.42
N THR A 43 -10.31 -7.16 3.01
CA THR A 43 -9.81 -8.22 3.90
C THR A 43 -8.45 -7.87 4.51
N GLN A 44 -7.55 -7.25 3.74
CA GLN A 44 -6.25 -6.81 4.22
C GLN A 44 -6.39 -5.75 5.32
N LEU A 45 -7.26 -4.76 5.14
CA LEU A 45 -7.53 -3.73 6.14
C LEU A 45 -8.17 -4.34 7.41
N GLU A 46 -9.17 -5.19 7.24
CA GLU A 46 -9.82 -5.91 8.35
C GLU A 46 -8.80 -6.72 9.16
N TYR A 47 -7.95 -7.50 8.51
CA TYR A 47 -6.92 -8.31 9.18
C TYR A 47 -5.91 -7.43 9.92
N THR A 48 -5.52 -6.30 9.35
CA THR A 48 -4.63 -5.34 9.99
C THR A 48 -5.25 -4.83 11.30
N TRP A 49 -6.49 -4.38 11.25
CA TRP A 49 -7.18 -3.81 12.42
C TRP A 49 -7.52 -4.86 13.48
N LEU A 50 -8.10 -5.99 13.08
CA LEU A 50 -8.46 -7.06 14.01
C LEU A 50 -7.23 -7.64 14.72
N ARG A 51 -6.14 -7.88 14.00
CA ARG A 51 -4.89 -8.37 14.61
C ARG A 51 -4.30 -7.38 15.58
N SER A 52 -4.34 -6.08 15.25
CA SER A 52 -3.89 -5.03 16.17
C SER A 52 -4.75 -4.98 17.43
N LEU A 53 -6.07 -5.05 17.31
CA LEU A 53 -6.99 -5.06 18.46
C LEU A 53 -6.81 -6.30 19.34
N MET A 54 -6.49 -7.46 18.76
CA MET A 54 -6.26 -8.71 19.47
C MET A 54 -4.83 -8.80 20.06
N ASN A 55 -3.96 -7.80 19.88
CA ASN A 55 -2.53 -7.86 20.19
C ASN A 55 -1.80 -9.04 19.52
N ARG A 56 -2.24 -9.41 18.30
CA ARG A 56 -1.66 -10.47 17.46
C ARG A 56 -1.15 -9.89 16.15
N HIS A 57 -0.47 -8.79 16.24
CA HIS A 57 0.08 -8.10 15.08
C HIS A 57 0.96 -9.01 14.22
N LYS A 58 0.87 -8.82 12.91
CA LYS A 58 1.76 -9.37 11.88
C LYS A 58 2.22 -8.22 11.00
N ASP A 59 3.38 -8.37 10.36
CA ASP A 59 3.84 -7.36 9.43
C ASP A 59 2.90 -7.26 8.21
N PHE A 60 3.03 -6.17 7.49
CA PHE A 60 2.14 -5.84 6.38
C PHE A 60 2.18 -6.89 5.26
N TRP A 61 3.36 -7.49 5.02
CA TRP A 61 3.49 -8.51 3.99
C TRP A 61 2.72 -9.79 4.35
N GLN A 62 2.87 -10.28 5.57
CA GLN A 62 2.13 -11.45 6.04
C GLN A 62 0.61 -11.20 6.02
N VAL A 63 0.17 -9.97 6.35
CA VAL A 63 -1.26 -9.61 6.24
C VAL A 63 -1.71 -9.61 4.78
N THR A 64 -0.87 -9.14 3.86
CA THR A 64 -1.16 -9.13 2.42
C THR A 64 -1.30 -10.55 1.88
N GLU A 65 -0.41 -11.47 2.25
CA GLU A 65 -0.46 -12.88 1.87
C GLU A 65 -1.71 -13.57 2.41
N ASP A 66 -1.98 -13.45 3.72
CA ASP A 66 -3.12 -14.10 4.37
C ASP A 66 -4.46 -13.60 3.84
N SER A 67 -4.55 -12.29 3.52
CA SER A 67 -5.74 -11.70 2.92
C SER A 67 -5.93 -12.12 1.47
N LEU A 68 -4.84 -12.28 0.71
CA LEU A 68 -4.88 -12.82 -0.64
C LEU A 68 -5.43 -14.25 -0.64
N ASP A 69 -4.88 -15.12 0.20
CA ASP A 69 -5.28 -16.53 0.29
C ASP A 69 -6.78 -16.66 0.58
N LYS A 70 -7.30 -15.85 1.52
CA LYS A 70 -8.75 -15.81 1.79
C LYS A 70 -9.54 -15.30 0.58
N SER A 71 -9.08 -14.22 -0.04
CA SER A 71 -9.80 -13.57 -1.14
C SER A 71 -9.85 -14.45 -2.39
N MET A 72 -8.75 -15.13 -2.72
CA MET A 72 -8.71 -16.11 -3.82
C MET A 72 -9.72 -17.24 -3.59
N LYS A 73 -9.76 -17.77 -2.38
CA LYS A 73 -10.71 -18.84 -2.03
C LYS A 73 -12.17 -18.38 -2.17
N VAL A 74 -12.51 -17.21 -1.66
CA VAL A 74 -13.88 -16.67 -1.69
C VAL A 74 -14.30 -16.33 -3.12
N SER A 75 -13.43 -15.72 -3.90
CA SER A 75 -13.69 -15.32 -5.28
C SER A 75 -13.49 -16.44 -6.29
N GLN A 76 -13.09 -17.64 -5.83
CA GLN A 76 -12.80 -18.80 -6.69
C GLN A 76 -11.76 -18.46 -7.77
N ILE A 77 -10.68 -17.84 -7.38
CA ILE A 77 -9.53 -17.55 -8.25
C ILE A 77 -8.58 -18.76 -8.22
N ASP A 78 -8.00 -19.10 -9.39
CA ASP A 78 -7.08 -20.22 -9.53
C ASP A 78 -5.87 -20.06 -8.57
N PRO A 79 -5.64 -21.03 -7.67
CA PRO A 79 -4.52 -20.97 -6.72
C PRO A 79 -3.14 -20.80 -7.37
N SER A 80 -2.98 -21.22 -8.63
CA SER A 80 -1.71 -21.06 -9.37
C SER A 80 -1.30 -19.60 -9.58
N MET A 81 -2.27 -18.67 -9.52
CA MET A 81 -2.04 -17.23 -9.68
C MET A 81 -1.47 -16.56 -8.43
N ARG A 82 -1.43 -17.24 -7.29
CA ARG A 82 -1.01 -16.66 -6.01
C ARG A 82 0.32 -15.92 -6.08
N ASN A 83 1.33 -16.58 -6.58
CA ASN A 83 2.68 -16.01 -6.62
C ASN A 83 2.76 -14.83 -7.59
N GLU A 84 2.12 -14.91 -8.74
CA GLU A 84 2.05 -13.81 -9.70
C GLU A 84 1.38 -12.57 -9.10
N LEU A 85 0.26 -12.74 -8.40
CA LEU A 85 -0.43 -11.64 -7.72
C LEU A 85 0.41 -11.00 -6.62
N LEU A 86 1.14 -11.81 -5.84
CA LEU A 86 2.06 -11.31 -4.82
C LEU A 86 3.24 -10.56 -5.42
N ASP A 87 3.82 -11.05 -6.50
CA ASP A 87 4.93 -10.36 -7.17
C ASP A 87 4.47 -9.04 -7.78
N LEU A 88 3.28 -9.00 -8.37
CA LEU A 88 2.67 -7.75 -8.86
C LEU A 88 2.33 -6.78 -7.73
N TYR A 89 1.99 -7.29 -6.54
CA TYR A 89 1.73 -6.43 -5.37
C TYR A 89 2.98 -5.70 -4.86
N LYS A 90 4.16 -6.25 -5.07
CA LYS A 90 5.44 -5.57 -4.75
C LYS A 90 5.73 -4.38 -5.66
N ILE A 91 5.15 -4.38 -6.88
CA ILE A 91 5.37 -3.40 -7.93
C ILE A 91 4.06 -2.75 -8.41
N LEU A 92 3.19 -2.39 -7.47
CA LEU A 92 1.94 -1.69 -7.75
C LEU A 92 2.17 -0.44 -8.61
N SER A 93 1.21 -0.13 -9.46
CA SER A 93 1.25 1.10 -10.23
C SER A 93 0.91 2.30 -9.35
N PRO A 94 1.56 3.46 -9.51
CA PRO A 94 1.10 4.69 -8.90
C PRO A 94 -0.21 5.12 -9.54
N PHE A 95 -1.03 5.93 -8.85
CA PHE A 95 -2.12 6.65 -9.50
C PHE A 95 -1.55 7.60 -10.56
N GLU A 96 -2.34 7.87 -11.61
CA GLU A 96 -1.89 8.57 -12.80
C GLU A 96 -1.26 9.94 -12.51
N GLU A 97 -1.83 10.68 -11.57
CA GLU A 97 -1.40 12.03 -11.19
C GLU A 97 -0.14 12.04 -10.30
N VAL A 98 0.19 10.95 -9.63
CA VAL A 98 1.22 10.91 -8.57
C VAL A 98 2.60 11.33 -9.07
N PRO A 99 3.14 10.86 -10.20
CA PRO A 99 4.47 11.24 -10.64
C PRO A 99 4.61 12.76 -10.88
N GLU A 100 3.60 13.38 -11.50
CA GLU A 100 3.60 14.82 -11.80
C GLU A 100 3.45 15.64 -10.53
N VAL A 101 2.55 15.26 -9.64
CA VAL A 101 2.32 15.96 -8.37
C VAL A 101 3.57 15.93 -7.50
N LEU A 102 4.20 14.76 -7.35
CA LEU A 102 5.42 14.64 -6.55
C LEU A 102 6.57 15.49 -7.13
N LYS A 103 6.73 15.50 -8.45
CA LYS A 103 7.72 16.33 -9.14
C LYS A 103 7.48 17.81 -8.90
N SER A 104 6.24 18.28 -9.09
CA SER A 104 5.85 19.67 -8.85
C SER A 104 6.09 20.11 -7.40
N LEU A 105 5.80 19.23 -6.44
CA LEU A 105 6.04 19.51 -5.02
C LEU A 105 7.54 19.60 -4.71
N LYS A 106 8.35 18.75 -5.31
CA LYS A 106 9.82 18.79 -5.17
C LYS A 106 10.40 20.06 -5.77
N GLU A 107 9.94 20.50 -6.93
CA GLU A 107 10.35 21.77 -7.58
C GLU A 107 10.03 23.00 -6.69
N LYS A 108 8.95 22.91 -5.91
CA LYS A 108 8.58 23.91 -4.89
C LYS A 108 9.38 23.79 -3.58
N ASN A 109 10.44 22.97 -3.56
CA ASN A 109 11.34 22.75 -2.43
C ASN A 109 10.69 22.12 -1.19
N TYR A 110 9.57 21.38 -1.34
CA TYR A 110 9.05 20.57 -0.25
C TYR A 110 9.90 19.31 -0.06
N LYS A 111 10.14 18.94 1.20
CA LYS A 111 10.69 17.62 1.55
C LYS A 111 9.57 16.61 1.52
N LEU A 112 9.66 15.60 0.64
CA LEU A 112 8.65 14.57 0.49
C LEU A 112 9.10 13.30 1.22
N SER A 113 8.20 12.69 1.96
CA SER A 113 8.47 11.47 2.71
C SER A 113 7.27 10.53 2.63
N ILE A 114 7.53 9.23 2.73
CA ILE A 114 6.48 8.22 2.91
C ILE A 114 6.49 7.76 4.36
N LEU A 115 5.29 7.60 4.93
CA LEU A 115 5.05 6.96 6.22
C LEU A 115 3.94 5.94 6.04
N SER A 116 4.27 4.65 6.13
CA SER A 116 3.36 3.56 5.78
C SER A 116 3.52 2.34 6.69
N ASN A 117 2.52 1.46 6.68
CA ASN A 117 2.58 0.13 7.29
C ASN A 117 3.44 -0.87 6.48
N GLY A 118 3.71 -0.57 5.20
CA GLY A 118 4.56 -1.40 4.35
C GLY A 118 5.97 -1.53 4.92
N THR A 119 6.55 -2.73 4.84
CA THR A 119 7.92 -2.96 5.32
C THR A 119 8.93 -2.12 4.52
N PRO A 120 10.11 -1.81 5.08
CA PRO A 120 11.13 -1.07 4.35
C PRO A 120 11.51 -1.69 3.01
N ALA A 121 11.61 -3.01 2.95
CA ALA A 121 11.93 -3.74 1.71
C ALA A 121 10.84 -3.52 0.65
N LEU A 122 9.56 -3.69 1.01
CA LEU A 122 8.44 -3.46 0.10
C LEU A 122 8.36 -2.01 -0.39
N LEU A 123 8.54 -1.04 0.51
CA LEU A 123 8.49 0.38 0.13
C LEU A 123 9.63 0.76 -0.83
N ASN A 124 10.84 0.23 -0.59
CA ASN A 124 11.98 0.46 -1.49
C ASN A 124 11.70 -0.15 -2.87
N GLU A 125 11.29 -1.42 -2.94
CA GLU A 125 10.99 -2.10 -4.20
C GLU A 125 9.87 -1.38 -4.97
N LEU A 126 8.83 -0.93 -4.27
CA LEU A 126 7.69 -0.22 -4.85
C LEU A 126 8.09 1.13 -5.44
N VAL A 127 8.91 1.90 -4.72
CA VAL A 127 9.37 3.23 -5.15
C VAL A 127 10.40 3.12 -6.28
N GLU A 128 11.30 2.13 -6.22
CA GLU A 128 12.31 1.88 -7.25
C GLU A 128 11.71 1.38 -8.56
N SER A 129 10.80 0.41 -8.50
CA SER A 129 10.12 -0.14 -9.69
C SER A 129 9.37 0.92 -10.48
N ASN A 130 8.86 1.94 -9.79
CA ASN A 130 8.17 3.09 -10.40
C ASN A 130 9.07 4.30 -10.68
N LYS A 131 10.39 4.20 -10.47
CA LYS A 131 11.39 5.27 -10.69
C LYS A 131 11.10 6.55 -9.90
N LEU A 132 10.50 6.41 -8.72
CA LEU A 132 10.14 7.53 -7.83
C LEU A 132 11.16 7.75 -6.69
N ASN A 133 12.18 6.90 -6.57
CA ASN A 133 13.18 6.92 -5.50
C ASN A 133 13.85 8.30 -5.32
N ASN A 134 14.14 9.00 -6.42
CA ASN A 134 14.76 10.31 -6.39
C ASN A 134 13.84 11.45 -5.92
N LEU A 135 12.54 11.22 -5.78
CA LEU A 135 11.58 12.23 -5.36
C LEU A 135 11.45 12.31 -3.83
N PHE A 136 11.69 11.22 -3.13
CA PHE A 136 11.53 11.17 -1.68
C PHE A 136 12.82 11.46 -0.93
N HIS A 137 12.68 12.22 0.16
CA HIS A 137 13.78 12.50 1.09
C HIS A 137 13.96 11.34 2.09
N LYS A 138 12.85 10.69 2.49
CA LYS A 138 12.84 9.61 3.47
C LYS A 138 11.66 8.67 3.25
N LEU A 139 11.93 7.36 3.34
CA LEU A 139 10.92 6.33 3.50
C LEU A 139 10.91 5.91 4.98
N SER A 140 9.75 5.92 5.60
CA SER A 140 9.58 5.59 7.01
C SER A 140 8.50 4.52 7.18
N TRP A 141 8.77 3.61 8.09
CA TRP A 141 7.93 2.49 8.43
C TRP A 141 7.32 2.67 9.83
N LEU A 142 6.03 2.39 9.96
CA LEU A 142 5.31 2.59 11.22
C LEU A 142 5.56 1.48 12.26
N TYR A 143 6.00 0.29 11.84
CA TYR A 143 6.17 -0.88 12.71
C TYR A 143 7.60 -1.45 12.63
N PRO A 144 8.24 -1.94 13.73
CA PRO A 144 7.75 -2.09 15.11
C PRO A 144 8.13 -0.94 16.05
N ASN A 145 8.73 0.14 15.55
CA ASN A 145 9.36 1.17 16.37
C ASN A 145 8.39 2.23 16.95
N TYR A 146 7.10 2.09 16.68
CA TYR A 146 6.10 3.00 17.22
C TYR A 146 5.49 2.41 18.50
N PRO A 147 5.55 3.13 19.65
CA PRO A 147 4.81 2.72 20.84
C PRO A 147 3.33 2.59 20.48
N GLN A 148 2.70 1.48 20.88
CA GLN A 148 1.27 1.23 20.62
C GLN A 148 0.36 2.38 21.12
N SER A 149 0.84 3.18 22.08
CA SER A 149 0.17 4.38 22.57
C SER A 149 0.07 5.51 21.52
N LEU A 150 1.02 5.58 20.57
CA LEU A 150 1.01 6.55 19.49
C LEU A 150 0.26 6.04 18.25
N ALA A 151 0.27 4.73 18.00
CA ALA A 151 -0.51 4.12 16.93
C ALA A 151 -2.03 4.31 17.13
N LYS A 152 -2.49 4.44 18.37
CA LYS A 152 -3.89 4.77 18.69
C LYS A 152 -4.31 6.17 18.27
N ASN A 153 -3.37 7.09 18.03
CA ASN A 153 -3.60 8.48 17.68
C ASN A 153 -3.17 8.85 16.25
N LEU A 154 -2.51 7.94 15.55
CA LEU A 154 -2.19 8.14 14.14
C LEU A 154 -3.31 7.54 13.28
N TYR A 155 -4.39 8.31 13.13
CA TYR A 155 -5.32 8.09 12.03
C TYR A 155 -4.57 8.49 10.75
N VAL A 156 -4.03 7.51 10.04
CA VAL A 156 -3.66 7.71 8.64
C VAL A 156 -4.98 7.86 7.90
N PHE A 157 -5.38 9.10 7.66
CA PHE A 157 -6.50 9.38 6.79
C PHE A 157 -6.08 9.02 5.37
N SER A 158 -6.48 7.84 4.92
CA SER A 158 -6.68 7.58 3.51
C SER A 158 -7.91 8.41 3.11
N LEU A 159 -7.69 9.55 2.49
CA LEU A 159 -8.75 10.26 1.80
C LEU A 159 -9.04 9.50 0.50
N ASN A 160 -9.92 8.51 0.58
CA ASN A 160 -10.59 8.01 -0.61
C ASN A 160 -11.63 9.08 -0.99
N PHE A 161 -11.36 9.85 -2.04
CA PHE A 161 -12.37 10.56 -2.81
C PHE A 161 -12.90 9.65 -3.92
#